data_1a127401aec94c8a12e437a15b9e95eb
#
_entry.id   1a127401aec94c8a12e437a15b9e95eb
#
_cell.length_a   1.000
_cell.length_b   1.000
_cell.length_c   1.000
_cell.angle_alpha   90.00
_cell.angle_beta   90.00
_cell.angle_gamma   90.00
#
_symmetry.space_group_name_H-M   'P 1'
#
loop_
_entity.id
_entity.type
_entity.pdbx_description
1 polymer ?
#
loop_
_entity_poly.entity_id
_entity_poly.type
_entity_poly.pdbx_seq_one_letter_code
_entity_poly.pdbx_strand_id
1 'polypeptide(L)'
;MLSLGNLFENEEAATAAAEGIYTLELSIADKHMTMTAQRDPLAIYNKMSIADMSTLCAGKFDFDTYFQTLGKSVEEIGDINLMTKEAVIHATSLIESTDPDTIVNYLKWQVMHETAPYLSKDIVNENFRFNGTVMSGTKELLPRWKRAMSWTEKALGDAIGKLYCAKYFDEAKKVKCLSIIETVRKALEERLKEVDWMKAETTRESALKKMAGFKVKIGYPDKWIDYSSMKFEEGSTIYTKLSVVGAFNHNRTMNDMNKPTDRVKWEMTPQTINAYYHPSLNEVVFPAAILQPPFFNMEADDAVNYGSMGAIVGHEMTHGFDDQGRKYDHEGNMNDWWTEEDSVEYEKRVQVMVDQANNFEVYGKCVQGKLTCGENIADLGGLRLAYRAFKLTPGFATAPTIGGYTPTQRFFMAWGTAWRQNTTET
;
A
#
# COMPACT_ATOMS: atom_id res chain seq x y z
N MET A 1 -28.84 -1.72 6.35
CA MET A 1 -28.40 -3.10 6.24
C MET A 1 -29.03 -3.71 5.02
N LEU A 2 -28.25 -4.43 4.18
CA LEU A 2 -28.83 -5.11 3.02
C LEU A 2 -30.08 -5.83 3.45
N SER A 3 -31.14 -5.78 2.63
CA SER A 3 -32.28 -6.64 2.84
C SER A 3 -31.81 -8.10 2.76
N LEU A 4 -31.36 -8.60 3.88
CA LEU A 4 -30.94 -9.99 4.07
C LEU A 4 -32.15 -10.94 3.88
N GLY A 5 -33.27 -10.39 3.40
CA GLY A 5 -34.56 -11.05 3.26
C GLY A 5 -34.59 -12.39 2.53
N ASN A 6 -33.53 -12.69 1.76
CA ASN A 6 -33.33 -14.01 1.19
C ASN A 6 -32.48 -14.96 2.03
N LEU A 7 -31.84 -14.46 3.11
CA LEU A 7 -31.05 -15.27 4.04
C LEU A 7 -31.76 -15.55 5.36
N PHE A 8 -32.83 -14.80 5.65
CA PHE A 8 -33.61 -14.90 6.87
C PHE A 8 -35.10 -15.07 6.52
N GLU A 9 -35.84 -15.74 7.39
CA GLU A 9 -37.23 -16.08 7.15
C GLU A 9 -38.18 -14.88 7.03
N ASN A 10 -37.83 -13.77 7.73
CA ASN A 10 -38.62 -12.53 7.73
C ASN A 10 -37.77 -11.33 8.18
N GLU A 11 -38.33 -10.13 8.15
CA GLU A 11 -37.68 -8.87 8.50
C GLU A 11 -37.27 -8.79 9.98
N GLU A 12 -38.08 -9.38 10.86
CA GLU A 12 -37.77 -9.39 12.31
C GLU A 12 -36.52 -10.25 12.58
N ALA A 13 -36.44 -11.46 12.01
CA ALA A 13 -35.27 -12.33 12.08
C ALA A 13 -34.03 -11.67 11.46
N ALA A 14 -34.18 -10.98 10.34
CA ALA A 14 -33.11 -10.23 9.71
C ALA A 14 -32.60 -9.07 10.59
N THR A 15 -33.51 -8.37 11.27
CA THR A 15 -33.14 -7.26 12.17
C THR A 15 -32.42 -7.77 13.40
N ALA A 16 -32.90 -8.83 14.03
CA ALA A 16 -32.25 -9.43 15.19
C ALA A 16 -30.84 -9.97 14.85
N ALA A 17 -30.70 -10.65 13.71
CA ALA A 17 -29.39 -11.10 13.23
C ALA A 17 -28.43 -9.92 12.99
N ALA A 18 -28.95 -8.84 12.45
CA ALA A 18 -28.17 -7.63 12.20
C ALA A 18 -27.64 -6.97 13.47
N GLU A 19 -28.46 -6.92 14.52
CA GLU A 19 -28.05 -6.38 15.83
C GLU A 19 -26.99 -7.26 16.48
N GLY A 20 -27.13 -8.59 16.38
CA GLY A 20 -26.13 -9.54 16.86
C GLY A 20 -24.79 -9.41 16.12
N ILE A 21 -24.84 -9.34 14.80
CA ILE A 21 -23.65 -9.13 13.94
C ILE A 21 -22.97 -7.81 14.28
N TYR A 22 -23.72 -6.71 14.39
CA TYR A 22 -23.17 -5.39 14.71
C TYR A 22 -22.49 -5.39 16.08
N THR A 23 -23.10 -6.01 17.09
CA THR A 23 -22.52 -6.14 18.42
C THR A 23 -21.22 -6.93 18.40
N LEU A 24 -21.16 -8.03 17.63
CA LEU A 24 -19.97 -8.85 17.46
C LEU A 24 -18.85 -8.06 16.76
N GLU A 25 -19.15 -7.39 15.65
CA GLU A 25 -18.18 -6.56 14.93
C GLU A 25 -17.63 -5.42 15.80
N LEU A 26 -18.48 -4.78 16.59
CA LEU A 26 -18.07 -3.72 17.52
C LEU A 26 -17.11 -4.26 18.58
N SER A 27 -17.41 -5.46 19.13
CA SER A 27 -16.54 -6.14 20.09
C SER A 27 -15.17 -6.50 19.49
N ILE A 28 -15.15 -7.00 18.26
CA ILE A 28 -13.91 -7.30 17.54
C ILE A 28 -13.09 -6.00 17.34
N ALA A 29 -13.74 -4.94 16.85
CA ALA A 29 -13.11 -3.66 16.56
C ALA A 29 -12.49 -2.99 17.79
N ASP A 30 -13.10 -3.15 18.98
CA ASP A 30 -12.62 -2.55 20.24
C ASP A 30 -11.20 -3.01 20.63
N LYS A 31 -10.77 -4.18 20.19
CA LYS A 31 -9.44 -4.74 20.46
C LYS A 31 -8.44 -4.60 19.31
N HIS A 32 -8.86 -4.00 18.21
CA HIS A 32 -7.92 -3.69 17.14
C HIS A 32 -7.01 -2.52 17.52
N MET A 33 -5.77 -2.60 17.06
CA MET A 33 -4.85 -1.47 17.15
C MET A 33 -5.36 -0.31 16.28
N THR A 34 -5.21 0.93 16.78
CA THR A 34 -5.49 2.10 15.95
C THR A 34 -4.59 2.15 14.72
N MET A 35 -5.06 2.78 13.64
CA MET A 35 -4.26 2.98 12.43
C MET A 35 -2.89 3.62 12.72
N THR A 36 -2.86 4.59 13.64
CA THR A 36 -1.62 5.24 14.07
C THR A 36 -0.68 4.29 14.81
N ALA A 37 -1.21 3.42 15.69
CA ALA A 37 -0.39 2.45 16.40
C ALA A 37 0.21 1.38 15.47
N GLN A 38 -0.53 0.98 14.42
CA GLN A 38 -0.05 0.03 13.42
C GLN A 38 1.09 0.58 12.54
N ARG A 39 1.33 1.89 12.55
CA ARG A 39 2.46 2.50 11.84
C ARG A 39 3.81 2.19 12.49
N ASP A 40 3.86 1.77 13.74
CA ASP A 40 5.13 1.39 14.38
C ASP A 40 5.49 -0.05 14.01
N PRO A 41 6.52 -0.30 13.16
CA PRO A 41 6.91 -1.64 12.77
C PRO A 41 7.33 -2.52 13.96
N LEU A 42 7.85 -1.93 15.05
CA LEU A 42 8.22 -2.67 16.25
C LEU A 42 6.98 -3.13 17.03
N ALA A 43 5.92 -2.32 17.05
CA ALA A 43 4.68 -2.68 17.74
C ALA A 43 3.94 -3.85 17.09
N ILE A 44 4.08 -4.00 15.77
CA ILE A 44 3.45 -5.07 14.98
C ILE A 44 4.36 -6.26 14.69
N TYR A 45 5.59 -6.27 15.21
CA TYR A 45 6.51 -7.40 15.06
C TYR A 45 6.46 -8.31 16.28
N ASN A 46 5.65 -9.36 16.21
CA ASN A 46 5.46 -10.35 17.26
C ASN A 46 5.68 -11.76 16.70
N LYS A 47 6.93 -12.06 16.37
CA LYS A 47 7.32 -13.39 15.85
C LYS A 47 7.16 -14.45 16.93
N MET A 48 6.45 -15.54 16.61
CA MET A 48 6.20 -16.65 17.53
C MET A 48 5.86 -17.94 16.78
N SER A 49 5.95 -19.05 17.47
CA SER A 49 5.45 -20.35 16.95
C SER A 49 3.92 -20.41 17.02
N ILE A 50 3.31 -21.33 16.25
CA ILE A 50 1.88 -21.61 16.34
C ILE A 50 1.50 -22.15 17.73
N ALA A 51 2.37 -22.90 18.38
CA ALA A 51 2.17 -23.40 19.74
C ALA A 51 2.11 -22.25 20.77
N ASP A 52 2.99 -21.26 20.64
CA ASP A 52 2.95 -20.05 21.49
C ASP A 52 1.68 -19.24 21.23
N MET A 53 1.26 -19.09 19.97
CA MET A 53 0.00 -18.44 19.63
C MET A 53 -1.20 -19.18 20.21
N SER A 54 -1.23 -20.50 20.14
CA SER A 54 -2.28 -21.32 20.77
C SER A 54 -2.32 -21.11 22.29
N THR A 55 -1.15 -21.05 22.93
CA THR A 55 -1.02 -20.77 24.37
C THR A 55 -1.54 -19.37 24.71
N LEU A 56 -1.20 -18.35 23.92
CA LEU A 56 -1.71 -16.99 24.08
C LEU A 56 -3.24 -16.92 23.98
N CYS A 57 -3.81 -17.71 23.07
CA CYS A 57 -5.25 -17.84 22.89
C CYS A 57 -5.92 -18.81 23.90
N ALA A 58 -5.19 -19.25 24.93
CA ALA A 58 -5.66 -20.20 25.95
C ALA A 58 -6.23 -21.51 25.39
N GLY A 59 -5.74 -21.96 24.22
CA GLY A 59 -6.22 -23.17 23.53
C GLY A 59 -7.66 -23.07 22.99
N LYS A 60 -8.24 -21.87 22.93
CA LYS A 60 -9.65 -21.63 22.55
C LYS A 60 -9.92 -21.79 21.04
N PHE A 61 -8.89 -21.95 20.25
CA PHE A 61 -9.00 -22.12 18.80
C PHE A 61 -8.04 -23.20 18.32
N ASP A 62 -8.54 -24.11 17.49
CA ASP A 62 -7.76 -25.19 16.88
C ASP A 62 -7.03 -24.68 15.64
N PHE A 63 -5.83 -24.11 15.84
CA PHE A 63 -4.97 -23.62 14.76
C PHE A 63 -4.46 -24.76 13.87
N ASP A 64 -4.32 -25.98 14.37
CA ASP A 64 -3.88 -27.13 13.57
C ASP A 64 -4.92 -27.46 12.50
N THR A 65 -6.19 -27.63 12.90
CA THR A 65 -7.29 -27.84 11.96
C THR A 65 -7.45 -26.66 11.01
N TYR A 66 -7.28 -25.43 11.49
CA TYR A 66 -7.36 -24.23 10.65
C TYR A 66 -6.33 -24.26 9.52
N PHE A 67 -5.05 -24.47 9.83
CA PHE A 67 -3.99 -24.50 8.81
C PHE A 67 -4.11 -25.70 7.89
N GLN A 68 -4.49 -26.87 8.40
CA GLN A 68 -4.79 -28.05 7.57
C GLN A 68 -5.89 -27.77 6.55
N THR A 69 -6.94 -27.03 6.94
CA THR A 69 -8.01 -26.61 6.02
C THR A 69 -7.50 -25.67 4.93
N LEU A 70 -6.46 -24.87 5.22
CA LEU A 70 -5.76 -24.04 4.24
C LEU A 70 -4.73 -24.83 3.40
N GLY A 71 -4.60 -26.12 3.61
CA GLY A 71 -3.70 -27.01 2.85
C GLY A 71 -2.26 -27.02 3.35
N LYS A 72 -2.02 -26.67 4.64
CA LYS A 72 -0.69 -26.65 5.26
C LYS A 72 -0.72 -27.28 6.65
N SER A 73 0.32 -28.03 7.00
CA SER A 73 0.55 -28.42 8.39
C SER A 73 1.19 -27.28 9.18
N VAL A 74 1.11 -27.36 10.50
CA VAL A 74 1.74 -26.36 11.41
C VAL A 74 3.26 -26.34 11.23
N GLU A 75 3.87 -27.51 10.98
CA GLU A 75 5.30 -27.61 10.70
C GLU A 75 5.69 -26.92 9.39
N GLU A 76 4.83 -26.99 8.36
CA GLU A 76 5.06 -26.30 7.10
C GLU A 76 4.89 -24.78 7.23
N ILE A 77 4.04 -24.30 8.16
CA ILE A 77 3.86 -22.88 8.44
C ILE A 77 5.08 -22.33 9.19
N GLY A 78 5.60 -23.04 10.18
CA GLY A 78 6.69 -22.59 11.03
C GLY A 78 6.31 -21.40 11.92
N ASP A 79 7.25 -20.47 12.12
CA ASP A 79 6.99 -19.25 12.89
C ASP A 79 6.19 -18.24 12.08
N ILE A 80 5.29 -17.53 12.76
CA ILE A 80 4.48 -16.45 12.20
C ILE A 80 4.80 -15.10 12.85
N ASN A 81 4.45 -14.02 12.20
CA ASN A 81 4.36 -12.71 12.82
C ASN A 81 2.89 -12.38 13.14
N LEU A 82 2.53 -12.41 14.42
CA LEU A 82 1.19 -12.07 14.89
C LEU A 82 1.07 -10.55 15.08
N MET A 83 0.79 -9.80 14.03
CA MET A 83 0.84 -8.33 14.00
C MET A 83 -0.09 -7.68 15.04
N THR A 84 -1.34 -8.13 15.14
CA THR A 84 -2.36 -7.57 16.04
C THR A 84 -2.73 -8.57 17.13
N LYS A 85 -1.80 -8.85 18.01
CA LYS A 85 -1.88 -9.92 19.01
C LYS A 85 -3.16 -9.86 19.86
N GLU A 86 -3.50 -8.70 20.42
CA GLU A 86 -4.67 -8.54 21.27
C GLU A 86 -6.00 -8.78 20.53
N ALA A 87 -6.06 -8.40 19.26
CA ALA A 87 -7.25 -8.63 18.42
C ALA A 87 -7.47 -10.14 18.18
N VAL A 88 -6.40 -10.90 17.92
CA VAL A 88 -6.51 -12.35 17.70
C VAL A 88 -6.89 -13.09 18.99
N ILE A 89 -6.27 -12.74 20.14
CA ILE A 89 -6.63 -13.31 21.44
C ILE A 89 -8.11 -13.06 21.74
N HIS A 90 -8.59 -11.83 21.50
CA HIS A 90 -9.98 -11.48 21.73
C HIS A 90 -10.92 -12.22 20.75
N ALA A 91 -10.62 -12.21 19.44
CA ALA A 91 -11.44 -12.89 18.44
C ALA A 91 -11.61 -14.39 18.73
N THR A 92 -10.53 -15.08 19.12
CA THR A 92 -10.61 -16.49 19.52
C THR A 92 -11.44 -16.71 20.78
N SER A 93 -11.42 -15.77 21.73
CA SER A 93 -12.27 -15.85 22.93
C SER A 93 -13.76 -15.66 22.63
N LEU A 94 -14.10 -14.86 21.63
CA LEU A 94 -15.48 -14.62 21.20
C LEU A 94 -16.14 -15.85 20.61
N ILE A 95 -15.39 -16.79 20.02
CA ILE A 95 -15.92 -18.03 19.45
C ILE A 95 -16.64 -18.86 20.52
N GLU A 96 -16.10 -18.92 21.75
CA GLU A 96 -16.74 -19.65 22.85
C GLU A 96 -17.87 -18.86 23.53
N SER A 97 -17.75 -17.54 23.60
CA SER A 97 -18.66 -16.68 24.37
C SER A 97 -19.84 -16.14 23.57
N THR A 98 -19.79 -16.22 22.24
CA THR A 98 -20.85 -15.75 21.35
C THR A 98 -21.83 -16.88 21.05
N ASP A 99 -23.11 -16.54 21.03
CA ASP A 99 -24.17 -17.47 20.60
C ASP A 99 -23.85 -18.05 19.21
N PRO A 100 -23.94 -19.39 19.02
CA PRO A 100 -23.60 -20.04 17.74
C PRO A 100 -24.39 -19.53 16.55
N ASP A 101 -25.66 -19.19 16.72
CA ASP A 101 -26.49 -18.66 15.63
C ASP A 101 -26.01 -17.27 15.20
N THR A 102 -25.53 -16.46 16.12
CA THR A 102 -24.90 -15.17 15.83
C THR A 102 -23.62 -15.35 15.05
N ILE A 103 -22.75 -16.33 15.38
CA ILE A 103 -21.54 -16.64 14.62
C ILE A 103 -21.91 -17.09 13.20
N VAL A 104 -22.86 -17.99 13.04
CA VAL A 104 -23.32 -18.46 11.73
C VAL A 104 -23.87 -17.31 10.89
N ASN A 105 -24.65 -16.41 11.49
CA ASN A 105 -25.18 -15.23 10.80
C ASN A 105 -24.07 -14.25 10.42
N TYR A 106 -23.06 -14.08 11.28
CA TYR A 106 -21.88 -13.28 10.96
C TYR A 106 -21.10 -13.84 9.76
N LEU A 107 -20.86 -15.16 9.71
CA LEU A 107 -20.19 -15.80 8.58
C LEU A 107 -21.00 -15.67 7.28
N LYS A 108 -22.31 -15.84 7.34
CA LYS A 108 -23.21 -15.58 6.18
C LYS A 108 -23.11 -14.12 5.72
N TRP A 109 -23.09 -13.19 6.67
CA TRP A 109 -22.93 -11.77 6.38
C TRP A 109 -21.58 -11.47 5.70
N GLN A 110 -20.48 -12.01 6.19
CA GLN A 110 -19.15 -11.82 5.59
C GLN A 110 -19.12 -12.30 4.15
N VAL A 111 -19.63 -13.50 3.87
CA VAL A 111 -19.69 -14.02 2.49
C VAL A 111 -20.54 -13.12 1.59
N MET A 112 -21.72 -12.68 2.06
CA MET A 112 -22.59 -11.81 1.29
C MET A 112 -21.95 -10.43 1.08
N HIS A 113 -21.34 -9.85 2.09
CA HIS A 113 -20.72 -8.53 2.03
C HIS A 113 -19.59 -8.50 0.99
N GLU A 114 -18.68 -9.48 1.05
CA GLU A 114 -17.57 -9.61 0.11
C GLU A 114 -18.03 -9.87 -1.33
N THR A 115 -19.12 -10.59 -1.50
CA THR A 115 -19.64 -10.95 -2.84
C THR A 115 -20.67 -9.99 -3.38
N ALA A 116 -21.19 -9.08 -2.57
CA ALA A 116 -22.25 -8.13 -2.94
C ALA A 116 -22.05 -7.41 -4.28
N PRO A 117 -20.83 -6.96 -4.66
CA PRO A 117 -20.61 -6.31 -5.96
C PRO A 117 -20.90 -7.19 -7.18
N TYR A 118 -20.96 -8.52 -6.99
CA TYR A 118 -21.06 -9.53 -8.06
C TYR A 118 -22.42 -10.23 -8.12
N LEU A 119 -23.34 -9.93 -7.19
CA LEU A 119 -24.62 -10.58 -7.05
C LEU A 119 -25.72 -9.89 -7.86
N SER A 120 -27.00 -10.02 -7.44
CA SER A 120 -28.13 -9.41 -8.12
C SER A 120 -28.08 -7.88 -8.11
N LYS A 121 -28.82 -7.25 -9.04
CA LYS A 121 -28.86 -5.79 -9.16
C LYS A 121 -29.24 -5.09 -7.85
N ASP A 122 -30.18 -5.65 -7.11
CA ASP A 122 -30.66 -5.05 -5.86
C ASP A 122 -29.57 -5.08 -4.77
N ILE A 123 -28.83 -6.19 -4.67
CA ILE A 123 -27.69 -6.32 -3.74
C ILE A 123 -26.57 -5.38 -4.15
N VAL A 124 -26.25 -5.31 -5.44
CA VAL A 124 -25.22 -4.37 -5.96
C VAL A 124 -25.60 -2.91 -5.67
N ASN A 125 -26.88 -2.54 -5.87
CA ASN A 125 -27.33 -1.17 -5.61
C ASN A 125 -27.29 -0.83 -4.12
N GLU A 126 -27.69 -1.75 -3.24
CA GLU A 126 -27.64 -1.53 -1.79
C GLU A 126 -26.19 -1.47 -1.28
N ASN A 127 -25.32 -2.33 -1.77
CA ASN A 127 -23.90 -2.24 -1.48
C ASN A 127 -23.32 -0.88 -1.91
N PHE A 128 -23.71 -0.39 -3.09
CA PHE A 128 -23.27 0.93 -3.55
C PHE A 128 -23.87 2.06 -2.71
N ARG A 129 -25.17 1.95 -2.33
CA ARG A 129 -25.82 2.95 -1.47
C ARG A 129 -25.04 3.14 -0.17
N PHE A 130 -24.59 2.07 0.46
CA PHE A 130 -23.83 2.16 1.70
C PHE A 130 -22.35 2.48 1.46
N ASN A 131 -21.62 1.60 0.79
CA ASN A 131 -20.16 1.75 0.64
C ASN A 131 -19.76 2.86 -0.34
N GLY A 132 -20.54 3.08 -1.38
CA GLY A 132 -20.30 4.15 -2.36
C GLY A 132 -20.83 5.49 -1.89
N THR A 133 -22.13 5.59 -1.58
CA THR A 133 -22.75 6.89 -1.31
C THR A 133 -22.52 7.34 0.14
N VAL A 134 -22.82 6.49 1.13
CA VAL A 134 -22.74 6.88 2.55
C VAL A 134 -21.29 6.98 3.01
N MET A 135 -20.47 5.96 2.70
CA MET A 135 -19.09 5.89 3.20
C MET A 135 -18.09 6.70 2.37
N SER A 136 -18.28 6.78 1.05
CA SER A 136 -17.30 7.39 0.14
C SER A 136 -17.83 8.61 -0.62
N GLY A 137 -19.07 9.06 -0.37
CA GLY A 137 -19.68 10.22 -1.04
C GLY A 137 -19.88 10.10 -2.55
N THR A 138 -19.69 8.92 -3.11
CA THR A 138 -19.83 8.67 -4.55
C THR A 138 -21.31 8.77 -4.95
N LYS A 139 -21.62 9.60 -5.94
CA LYS A 139 -23.01 9.88 -6.34
C LYS A 139 -23.61 8.85 -7.27
N GLU A 140 -22.80 8.22 -8.11
CA GLU A 140 -23.26 7.30 -9.16
C GLU A 140 -22.39 6.03 -9.22
N LEU A 141 -23.07 4.89 -9.36
CA LEU A 141 -22.38 3.62 -9.58
C LEU A 141 -21.72 3.63 -10.97
N LEU A 142 -20.44 3.27 -11.01
CA LEU A 142 -19.72 3.16 -12.29
C LEU A 142 -20.45 2.26 -13.30
N PRO A 143 -20.46 2.62 -14.60
CA PRO A 143 -21.01 1.77 -15.66
C PRO A 143 -20.48 0.34 -15.59
N ARG A 144 -21.31 -0.64 -15.94
CA ARG A 144 -20.98 -2.08 -15.81
C ARG A 144 -19.65 -2.45 -16.49
N TRP A 145 -19.35 -1.87 -17.64
CA TRP A 145 -18.09 -2.16 -18.34
C TRP A 145 -16.85 -1.69 -17.56
N LYS A 146 -16.92 -0.55 -16.87
CA LYS A 146 -15.81 -0.07 -16.00
C LYS A 146 -15.61 -1.00 -14.81
N ARG A 147 -16.72 -1.44 -14.17
CA ARG A 147 -16.67 -2.42 -13.08
C ARG A 147 -16.09 -3.75 -13.55
N ALA A 148 -16.52 -4.23 -14.73
CA ALA A 148 -15.98 -5.45 -15.31
C ALA A 148 -14.47 -5.34 -15.61
N MET A 149 -14.02 -4.19 -16.11
CA MET A 149 -12.57 -3.92 -16.28
C MET A 149 -11.82 -4.00 -14.95
N SER A 150 -12.32 -3.34 -13.89
CA SER A 150 -11.68 -3.41 -12.57
C SER A 150 -11.61 -4.84 -12.04
N TRP A 151 -12.65 -5.65 -12.23
CA TRP A 151 -12.63 -7.07 -11.82
C TRP A 151 -11.64 -7.88 -12.63
N THR A 152 -11.55 -7.63 -13.94
CA THR A 152 -10.57 -8.29 -14.81
C THR A 152 -9.14 -7.91 -14.42
N GLU A 153 -8.92 -6.65 -14.10
CA GLU A 153 -7.62 -6.15 -13.64
C GLU A 153 -7.20 -6.78 -12.30
N LYS A 154 -8.12 -6.87 -11.34
CA LYS A 154 -7.89 -7.57 -10.06
C LYS A 154 -7.58 -9.05 -10.26
N ALA A 155 -8.19 -9.70 -11.24
CA ALA A 155 -8.04 -11.12 -11.53
C ALA A 155 -6.78 -11.45 -12.34
N LEU A 156 -6.46 -10.63 -13.35
CA LEU A 156 -5.47 -10.90 -14.40
C LEU A 156 -4.51 -9.71 -14.59
N GLY A 157 -4.19 -8.99 -13.52
CA GLY A 157 -3.46 -7.73 -13.56
C GLY A 157 -2.16 -7.78 -14.36
N ASP A 158 -1.33 -8.80 -14.16
CA ASP A 158 -0.06 -8.96 -14.90
C ASP A 158 -0.28 -9.22 -16.39
N ALA A 159 -1.31 -9.99 -16.76
CA ALA A 159 -1.63 -10.24 -18.17
C ALA A 159 -2.05 -8.94 -18.87
N ILE A 160 -2.88 -8.11 -18.20
CA ILE A 160 -3.24 -6.77 -18.69
C ILE A 160 -2.01 -5.86 -18.71
N GLY A 161 -1.17 -5.91 -17.67
CA GLY A 161 0.08 -5.16 -17.58
C GLY A 161 1.01 -5.42 -18.75
N LYS A 162 1.12 -6.67 -19.18
CA LYS A 162 1.92 -7.04 -20.36
C LYS A 162 1.42 -6.37 -21.64
N LEU A 163 0.09 -6.34 -21.84
CA LEU A 163 -0.53 -5.66 -22.99
C LEU A 163 -0.36 -4.14 -22.90
N TYR A 164 -0.53 -3.58 -21.69
CA TYR A 164 -0.32 -2.16 -21.44
C TYR A 164 1.11 -1.72 -21.77
N CYS A 165 2.11 -2.43 -21.27
CA CYS A 165 3.52 -2.11 -21.51
C CYS A 165 3.90 -2.23 -22.98
N ALA A 166 3.44 -3.26 -23.66
CA ALA A 166 3.68 -3.43 -25.10
C ALA A 166 3.18 -2.23 -25.92
N LYS A 167 2.17 -1.51 -25.44
CA LYS A 167 1.58 -0.37 -26.15
C LYS A 167 2.13 0.99 -25.71
N TYR A 168 2.43 1.16 -24.42
CA TYR A 168 2.63 2.48 -23.83
C TYR A 168 4.00 2.70 -23.18
N PHE A 169 4.82 1.66 -23.03
CA PHE A 169 6.11 1.76 -22.36
C PHE A 169 7.23 1.12 -23.17
N ASP A 170 8.12 1.95 -23.66
CA ASP A 170 9.26 1.55 -24.50
C ASP A 170 10.61 1.71 -23.76
N GLU A 171 11.67 1.18 -24.34
CA GLU A 171 13.02 1.22 -23.79
C GLU A 171 13.57 2.66 -23.67
N ALA A 172 13.22 3.55 -24.58
CA ALA A 172 13.66 4.95 -24.53
C ALA A 172 13.12 5.68 -23.29
N LYS A 173 11.85 5.44 -22.94
CA LYS A 173 11.26 5.95 -21.70
C LYS A 173 11.99 5.39 -20.49
N LYS A 174 12.25 4.07 -20.46
CA LYS A 174 12.96 3.41 -19.38
C LYS A 174 14.33 4.04 -19.14
N VAL A 175 15.12 4.22 -20.19
CA VAL A 175 16.45 4.83 -20.11
C VAL A 175 16.39 6.27 -19.57
N LYS A 176 15.47 7.09 -20.08
CA LYS A 176 15.32 8.48 -19.61
C LYS A 176 14.88 8.54 -18.15
N CYS A 177 13.94 7.71 -17.74
CA CYS A 177 13.50 7.64 -16.34
C CYS A 177 14.62 7.16 -15.41
N LEU A 178 15.40 6.15 -15.81
CA LEU A 178 16.57 5.71 -15.04
C LEU A 178 17.59 6.84 -14.85
N SER A 179 17.80 7.70 -15.84
CA SER A 179 18.71 8.84 -15.71
C SER A 179 18.23 9.86 -14.66
N ILE A 180 16.91 10.08 -14.55
CA ILE A 180 16.32 10.92 -13.51
C ILE A 180 16.53 10.27 -12.13
N ILE A 181 16.22 8.97 -12.01
CA ILE A 181 16.39 8.20 -10.76
C ILE A 181 17.83 8.30 -10.26
N GLU A 182 18.82 8.08 -11.11
CA GLU A 182 20.23 8.14 -10.72
C GLU A 182 20.67 9.56 -10.34
N THR A 183 20.12 10.59 -10.98
CA THR A 183 20.43 11.98 -10.62
C THR A 183 19.80 12.34 -9.26
N VAL A 184 18.59 11.87 -8.97
CA VAL A 184 17.96 12.05 -7.65
C VAL A 184 18.71 11.26 -6.57
N ARG A 185 19.17 10.03 -6.87
CA ARG A 185 20.02 9.24 -5.97
C ARG A 185 21.30 9.99 -5.62
N LYS A 186 21.96 10.60 -6.61
CA LYS A 186 23.15 11.44 -6.37
C LYS A 186 22.82 12.65 -5.49
N ALA A 187 21.69 13.31 -5.71
CA ALA A 187 21.25 14.42 -4.87
C ALA A 187 20.99 13.99 -3.42
N LEU A 188 20.46 12.77 -3.21
CA LEU A 188 20.26 12.18 -1.88
C LEU A 188 21.61 11.87 -1.22
N GLU A 189 22.56 11.28 -1.96
CA GLU A 189 23.92 11.02 -1.45
C GLU A 189 24.60 12.29 -0.95
N GLU A 190 24.60 13.35 -1.77
CA GLU A 190 25.14 14.65 -1.39
C GLU A 190 24.41 15.22 -0.16
N ARG A 191 23.08 15.09 -0.11
CA ARG A 191 22.29 15.56 1.04
C ARG A 191 22.64 14.82 2.33
N LEU A 192 22.79 13.49 2.30
CA LEU A 192 23.16 12.68 3.47
C LEU A 192 24.55 13.06 4.01
N LYS A 193 25.50 13.41 3.13
CA LYS A 193 26.82 13.91 3.52
C LYS A 193 26.79 15.27 4.20
N GLU A 194 25.81 16.11 3.87
CA GLU A 194 25.71 17.51 4.34
C GLU A 194 24.73 17.69 5.52
N VAL A 195 24.03 16.64 5.96
CA VAL A 195 23.09 16.74 7.08
C VAL A 195 23.83 17.10 8.36
N ASP A 196 23.58 18.29 8.88
CA ASP A 196 24.33 18.89 10.00
C ASP A 196 23.87 18.40 11.39
N TRP A 197 22.63 17.91 11.51
CA TRP A 197 22.08 17.38 12.76
C TRP A 197 22.44 15.89 12.99
N MET A 198 22.80 15.14 11.97
CA MET A 198 23.32 13.77 12.06
C MET A 198 24.82 13.85 12.42
N LYS A 199 25.15 13.72 13.69
CA LYS A 199 26.48 13.96 14.22
C LYS A 199 27.38 12.75 14.19
N ALA A 200 26.82 11.56 14.41
CA ALA A 200 27.60 10.33 14.44
C ALA A 200 27.98 9.89 13.02
N GLU A 201 29.28 9.66 12.81
CA GLU A 201 29.79 9.14 11.53
C GLU A 201 29.19 7.76 11.23
N THR A 202 29.02 6.91 12.24
CA THR A 202 28.43 5.56 12.10
C THR A 202 26.98 5.62 11.59
N THR A 203 26.17 6.56 12.05
CA THR A 203 24.79 6.78 11.54
C THR A 203 24.86 7.23 10.09
N ARG A 204 25.75 8.16 9.75
CA ARG A 204 25.93 8.69 8.39
C ARG A 204 26.39 7.62 7.41
N GLU A 205 27.40 6.81 7.78
CA GLU A 205 27.88 5.69 6.97
C GLU A 205 26.79 4.66 6.73
N SER A 206 25.99 4.33 7.74
CA SER A 206 24.85 3.42 7.62
C SER A 206 23.77 3.98 6.69
N ALA A 207 23.46 5.28 6.77
CA ALA A 207 22.53 5.95 5.88
C ALA A 207 23.01 5.92 4.42
N LEU A 208 24.28 6.23 4.19
CA LEU A 208 24.91 6.16 2.85
C LEU A 208 24.91 4.73 2.30
N LYS A 209 25.23 3.74 3.13
CA LYS A 209 25.18 2.33 2.75
C LYS A 209 23.76 1.89 2.38
N LYS A 210 22.75 2.32 3.14
CA LYS A 210 21.34 2.04 2.84
C LYS A 210 20.93 2.65 1.51
N MET A 211 21.22 3.91 1.27
CA MET A 211 20.95 4.60 0.01
C MET A 211 21.63 3.91 -1.18
N ALA A 212 22.91 3.56 -1.03
CA ALA A 212 23.65 2.84 -2.08
C ALA A 212 23.05 1.46 -2.39
N GLY A 213 22.45 0.82 -1.38
CA GLY A 213 21.78 -0.48 -1.47
C GLY A 213 20.41 -0.44 -2.12
N PHE A 214 19.83 0.72 -2.42
CA PHE A 214 18.51 0.81 -3.04
C PHE A 214 18.46 0.04 -4.36
N LYS A 215 17.59 -0.96 -4.43
CA LYS A 215 17.23 -1.62 -5.69
C LYS A 215 16.19 -0.79 -6.41
N VAL A 216 16.33 -0.69 -7.73
CA VAL A 216 15.39 0.05 -8.59
C VAL A 216 14.68 -0.93 -9.50
N LYS A 217 13.36 -0.93 -9.44
CA LYS A 217 12.48 -1.62 -10.37
C LYS A 217 11.70 -0.58 -11.17
N ILE A 218 11.68 -0.71 -12.49
CA ILE A 218 11.08 0.30 -13.37
C ILE A 218 10.33 -0.35 -14.53
N GLY A 219 9.12 0.14 -14.76
CA GLY A 219 8.25 -0.25 -15.87
C GLY A 219 7.43 -1.48 -15.58
N TYR A 220 8.03 -2.65 -15.62
CA TYR A 220 7.35 -3.94 -15.49
C TYR A 220 8.29 -5.04 -14.96
N PRO A 221 7.74 -6.15 -14.41
CA PRO A 221 8.55 -7.25 -13.88
C PRO A 221 9.21 -8.06 -15.01
N ASP A 222 10.43 -8.56 -14.74
CA ASP A 222 11.15 -9.44 -15.69
C ASP A 222 10.43 -10.78 -15.88
N LYS A 223 9.69 -11.25 -14.86
CA LYS A 223 8.93 -12.48 -14.87
C LYS A 223 7.45 -12.20 -14.64
N TRP A 224 6.64 -12.48 -15.64
CA TRP A 224 5.19 -12.37 -15.57
C TRP A 224 4.55 -13.55 -14.83
N ILE A 225 3.39 -13.30 -14.20
CA ILE A 225 2.59 -14.37 -13.60
C ILE A 225 2.04 -15.27 -14.70
N ASP A 226 2.25 -16.58 -14.55
CA ASP A 226 1.65 -17.58 -15.43
C ASP A 226 0.25 -17.94 -14.94
N TYR A 227 -0.76 -17.53 -15.70
CA TYR A 227 -2.16 -17.82 -15.45
C TYR A 227 -2.68 -19.08 -16.16
N SER A 228 -1.84 -19.86 -16.82
CA SER A 228 -2.25 -21.00 -17.68
C SER A 228 -3.01 -22.10 -16.94
N SER A 229 -2.80 -22.22 -15.63
CA SER A 229 -3.51 -23.19 -14.78
C SER A 229 -4.95 -22.76 -14.44
N MET A 230 -5.31 -21.47 -14.59
CA MET A 230 -6.69 -21.03 -14.37
C MET A 230 -7.57 -21.46 -15.54
N LYS A 231 -8.63 -22.20 -15.22
CA LYS A 231 -9.63 -22.64 -16.20
C LYS A 231 -11.01 -22.07 -15.82
N PHE A 232 -11.63 -21.41 -16.76
CA PHE A 232 -12.96 -20.85 -16.62
C PHE A 232 -13.95 -21.67 -17.45
N GLU A 233 -15.02 -22.13 -16.81
CA GLU A 233 -16.10 -22.81 -17.53
C GLU A 233 -16.91 -21.79 -18.32
N GLU A 234 -17.25 -22.13 -19.59
CA GLU A 234 -18.10 -21.31 -20.42
C GLU A 234 -19.50 -21.18 -19.77
N GLY A 235 -20.06 -19.97 -19.81
CA GLY A 235 -21.36 -19.68 -19.20
C GLY A 235 -21.35 -19.56 -17.67
N SER A 236 -20.22 -19.82 -16.99
CA SER A 236 -20.12 -19.66 -15.54
C SER A 236 -20.33 -18.21 -15.09
N THR A 237 -20.85 -18.03 -13.88
CA THR A 237 -21.11 -16.70 -13.29
C THR A 237 -19.81 -15.95 -12.98
N ILE A 238 -19.89 -14.65 -12.81
CA ILE A 238 -18.73 -13.85 -12.35
C ILE A 238 -18.24 -14.33 -10.97
N TYR A 239 -19.15 -14.70 -10.06
CA TYR A 239 -18.80 -15.26 -8.77
C TYR A 239 -17.94 -16.53 -8.91
N THR A 240 -18.38 -17.48 -9.72
CA THR A 240 -17.62 -18.72 -9.98
C THR A 240 -16.23 -18.43 -10.54
N LYS A 241 -16.14 -17.49 -11.50
CA LYS A 241 -14.85 -17.08 -12.08
C LYS A 241 -13.92 -16.46 -11.04
N LEU A 242 -14.43 -15.59 -10.18
CA LEU A 242 -13.63 -14.98 -9.11
C LEU A 242 -13.23 -15.99 -8.03
N SER A 243 -14.03 -17.03 -7.78
CA SER A 243 -13.64 -18.15 -6.90
C SER A 243 -12.44 -18.92 -7.45
N VAL A 244 -12.38 -19.15 -8.77
CA VAL A 244 -11.19 -19.74 -9.43
C VAL A 244 -9.95 -18.85 -9.24
N VAL A 245 -10.11 -17.53 -9.40
CA VAL A 245 -9.02 -16.56 -9.16
C VAL A 245 -8.58 -16.58 -7.70
N GLY A 246 -9.54 -16.62 -6.77
CA GLY A 246 -9.25 -16.71 -5.33
C GLY A 246 -8.44 -17.96 -4.99
N ALA A 247 -8.86 -19.12 -5.49
CA ALA A 247 -8.13 -20.38 -5.31
C ALA A 247 -6.71 -20.34 -5.92
N PHE A 248 -6.56 -19.75 -7.11
CA PHE A 248 -5.26 -19.58 -7.75
C PHE A 248 -4.32 -18.72 -6.90
N ASN A 249 -4.79 -17.57 -6.44
CA ASN A 249 -3.99 -16.66 -5.61
C ASN A 249 -3.66 -17.28 -4.24
N HIS A 250 -4.63 -17.96 -3.62
CA HIS A 250 -4.41 -18.69 -2.37
C HIS A 250 -3.28 -19.73 -2.54
N ASN A 251 -3.36 -20.56 -3.56
CA ASN A 251 -2.34 -21.57 -3.83
C ASN A 251 -0.96 -20.95 -4.06
N ARG A 252 -0.88 -19.81 -4.76
CA ARG A 252 0.39 -19.09 -4.93
C ARG A 252 0.95 -18.63 -3.59
N THR A 253 0.12 -18.01 -2.74
CA THR A 253 0.55 -17.55 -1.41
C THR A 253 1.02 -18.72 -0.55
N MET A 254 0.23 -19.80 -0.50
CA MET A 254 0.62 -21.00 0.26
C MET A 254 1.91 -21.66 -0.27
N ASN A 255 2.13 -21.62 -1.58
CA ASN A 255 3.35 -22.15 -2.18
C ASN A 255 4.58 -21.27 -1.92
N ASP A 256 4.41 -19.99 -1.62
CA ASP A 256 5.51 -19.07 -1.31
C ASP A 256 5.94 -19.15 0.17
N MET A 257 5.11 -19.73 1.03
CA MET A 257 5.43 -19.91 2.46
C MET A 257 6.75 -20.66 2.66
N ASN A 258 7.54 -20.21 3.61
CA ASN A 258 8.85 -20.77 3.99
C ASN A 258 9.88 -20.87 2.87
N LYS A 259 9.64 -20.21 1.75
CA LYS A 259 10.66 -20.01 0.72
C LYS A 259 11.46 -18.74 0.98
N PRO A 260 12.70 -18.68 0.50
CA PRO A 260 13.43 -17.42 0.49
C PRO A 260 12.61 -16.32 -0.19
N THR A 261 12.73 -15.10 0.33
CA THR A 261 12.02 -13.95 -0.23
C THR A 261 12.31 -13.77 -1.71
N ASP A 262 11.26 -13.80 -2.55
CA ASP A 262 11.37 -13.56 -3.98
C ASP A 262 11.54 -12.06 -4.25
N ARG A 263 12.79 -11.63 -4.40
CA ARG A 263 13.14 -10.22 -4.65
C ARG A 263 12.79 -9.71 -6.06
N VAL A 264 12.32 -10.57 -6.97
CA VAL A 264 11.88 -10.13 -8.32
C VAL A 264 10.38 -9.85 -8.38
N LYS A 265 9.62 -10.26 -7.37
CA LYS A 265 8.17 -10.04 -7.27
C LYS A 265 7.85 -8.55 -7.14
N TRP A 266 6.77 -8.12 -7.79
CA TRP A 266 6.21 -6.77 -7.68
C TRP A 266 4.91 -6.81 -6.89
N GLU A 267 4.64 -5.75 -6.12
CA GLU A 267 3.39 -5.61 -5.37
C GLU A 267 2.31 -4.86 -6.15
N MET A 268 2.72 -4.07 -7.15
CA MET A 268 1.83 -3.33 -8.03
C MET A 268 1.96 -3.84 -9.46
N THR A 269 0.85 -3.83 -10.20
CA THR A 269 0.85 -4.12 -11.64
C THR A 269 1.44 -2.95 -12.44
N PRO A 270 1.99 -3.18 -13.64
CA PRO A 270 2.58 -2.12 -14.47
C PRO A 270 1.65 -0.98 -14.84
N GLN A 271 0.33 -1.22 -14.93
CA GLN A 271 -0.69 -0.22 -15.23
C GLN A 271 -1.19 0.54 -14.00
N THR A 272 -0.64 0.30 -12.81
CA THR A 272 -0.95 1.06 -11.60
C THR A 272 -0.30 2.43 -11.66
N ILE A 273 -1.10 3.50 -11.52
CA ILE A 273 -0.59 4.88 -11.44
C ILE A 273 -0.19 5.15 -10.00
N ASN A 274 0.93 4.60 -9.61
CA ASN A 274 1.55 4.79 -8.29
C ASN A 274 3.01 4.31 -8.33
N ALA A 275 3.74 4.51 -7.22
CA ALA A 275 5.07 3.99 -6.96
C ALA A 275 5.12 3.49 -5.50
N TYR A 276 6.19 2.84 -5.09
CA TYR A 276 6.38 2.48 -3.68
C TYR A 276 7.84 2.23 -3.33
N TYR A 277 8.17 2.50 -2.07
CA TYR A 277 9.37 1.99 -1.42
C TYR A 277 9.01 0.77 -0.56
N HIS A 278 9.77 -0.32 -0.68
CA HIS A 278 9.58 -1.53 0.13
C HIS A 278 10.70 -1.65 1.17
N PRO A 279 10.42 -1.40 2.47
CA PRO A 279 11.48 -1.30 3.50
C PRO A 279 12.24 -2.60 3.71
N SER A 280 11.57 -3.76 3.74
CA SER A 280 12.24 -5.06 3.97
C SER A 280 12.98 -5.60 2.75
N LEU A 281 12.81 -4.99 1.57
CA LEU A 281 13.59 -5.30 0.36
C LEU A 281 14.61 -4.21 0.02
N ASN A 282 14.52 -3.06 0.69
CA ASN A 282 15.29 -1.85 0.41
C ASN A 282 15.24 -1.48 -1.07
N GLU A 283 14.04 -1.40 -1.63
CA GLU A 283 13.80 -1.17 -3.05
C GLU A 283 12.77 -0.08 -3.32
N VAL A 284 12.94 0.64 -4.43
CA VAL A 284 12.00 1.60 -4.99
C VAL A 284 11.45 1.06 -6.31
N VAL A 285 10.14 1.15 -6.49
CA VAL A 285 9.45 0.54 -7.64
C VAL A 285 8.56 1.56 -8.33
N PHE A 286 8.75 1.70 -9.64
CA PHE A 286 8.04 2.65 -10.50
C PHE A 286 7.34 1.90 -11.64
N PRO A 287 6.05 1.53 -11.50
CA PRO A 287 5.26 0.91 -12.57
C PRO A 287 5.18 1.78 -13.83
N ALA A 288 4.98 1.16 -14.99
CA ALA A 288 4.98 1.85 -16.28
C ALA A 288 3.94 2.98 -16.37
N ALA A 289 2.82 2.88 -15.65
CA ALA A 289 1.74 3.86 -15.73
C ALA A 289 2.07 5.18 -15.02
N ILE A 290 2.89 5.19 -13.95
CA ILE A 290 3.34 6.44 -13.32
C ILE A 290 4.37 7.17 -14.23
N LEU A 291 4.98 6.45 -15.16
CA LEU A 291 5.96 6.98 -16.12
C LEU A 291 5.27 7.49 -17.40
N GLN A 292 4.13 8.16 -17.24
CA GLN A 292 3.30 8.77 -18.29
C GLN A 292 2.88 10.19 -17.87
N PRO A 293 2.46 11.07 -18.81
CA PRO A 293 1.87 12.34 -18.43
C PRO A 293 0.69 12.20 -17.48
N PRO A 294 0.54 13.08 -16.47
CA PRO A 294 1.29 14.33 -16.24
C PRO A 294 2.61 14.16 -15.46
N PHE A 295 2.97 12.96 -15.02
CA PHE A 295 4.14 12.72 -14.16
C PHE A 295 5.45 12.71 -14.96
N PHE A 296 5.45 12.02 -16.12
CA PHE A 296 6.61 11.97 -17.00
C PHE A 296 6.20 12.19 -18.47
N ASN A 297 6.96 13.02 -19.19
CA ASN A 297 6.73 13.27 -20.60
C ASN A 297 8.07 13.35 -21.35
N MET A 298 8.26 12.48 -22.36
CA MET A 298 9.46 12.43 -23.19
C MET A 298 9.74 13.76 -23.93
N GLU A 299 8.67 14.50 -24.28
CA GLU A 299 8.75 15.76 -25.03
C GLU A 299 8.90 17.00 -24.13
N ALA A 300 8.75 16.85 -22.79
CA ALA A 300 8.89 17.94 -21.86
C ALA A 300 10.36 18.20 -21.49
N ASP A 301 10.64 19.44 -21.10
CA ASP A 301 11.97 19.81 -20.60
C ASP A 301 12.26 19.22 -19.22
N ASP A 302 13.53 19.26 -18.82
CA ASP A 302 13.96 18.69 -17.54
C ASP A 302 13.29 19.38 -16.35
N ALA A 303 12.96 20.68 -16.40
CA ALA A 303 12.27 21.37 -15.33
C ALA A 303 10.91 20.70 -15.02
N VAL A 304 10.17 20.35 -16.06
CA VAL A 304 8.86 19.67 -15.93
C VAL A 304 9.07 18.25 -15.39
N ASN A 305 9.95 17.47 -15.99
CA ASN A 305 10.14 16.07 -15.60
C ASN A 305 10.74 15.91 -14.19
N TYR A 306 11.67 16.79 -13.78
CA TYR A 306 12.19 16.77 -12.40
C TYR A 306 11.16 17.32 -11.39
N GLY A 307 10.34 18.32 -11.77
CA GLY A 307 9.28 18.86 -10.91
C GLY A 307 8.14 17.88 -10.64
N SER A 308 7.90 16.95 -11.55
CA SER A 308 6.87 15.92 -11.42
C SER A 308 7.47 14.55 -11.07
N MET A 309 8.02 13.82 -12.05
CA MET A 309 8.57 12.48 -11.83
C MET A 309 9.76 12.48 -10.86
N GLY A 310 10.65 13.47 -10.98
CA GLY A 310 11.79 13.60 -10.07
C GLY A 310 11.35 13.73 -8.60
N ALA A 311 10.27 14.47 -8.34
CA ALA A 311 9.71 14.61 -7.00
C ALA A 311 9.15 13.29 -6.47
N ILE A 312 8.49 12.48 -7.32
CA ILE A 312 8.02 11.13 -6.96
C ILE A 312 9.19 10.21 -6.66
N VAL A 313 10.24 10.23 -7.48
CA VAL A 313 11.46 9.44 -7.22
C VAL A 313 12.09 9.82 -5.88
N GLY A 314 12.18 11.11 -5.60
CA GLY A 314 12.69 11.60 -4.33
C GLY A 314 11.80 11.23 -3.14
N HIS A 315 10.47 11.22 -3.31
CA HIS A 315 9.49 10.78 -2.33
C HIS A 315 9.73 9.31 -1.95
N GLU A 316 9.79 8.40 -2.93
CA GLU A 316 10.02 6.98 -2.66
C GLU A 316 11.39 6.72 -2.02
N MET A 317 12.44 7.42 -2.45
CA MET A 317 13.74 7.31 -1.80
C MET A 317 13.75 7.86 -0.38
N THR A 318 12.95 8.89 -0.09
CA THR A 318 12.83 9.47 1.25
C THR A 318 12.12 8.53 2.21
N HIS A 319 11.19 7.69 1.73
CA HIS A 319 10.56 6.64 2.55
C HIS A 319 11.58 5.68 3.17
N GLY A 320 12.75 5.50 2.57
CA GLY A 320 13.86 4.76 3.19
C GLY A 320 14.35 5.35 4.51
N PHE A 321 14.03 6.64 4.76
CA PHE A 321 14.50 7.43 5.90
C PHE A 321 13.36 8.12 6.66
N ASP A 322 12.10 7.82 6.38
CA ASP A 322 10.95 8.32 7.13
C ASP A 322 10.82 7.69 8.52
N ASP A 323 9.75 7.98 9.25
CA ASP A 323 9.50 7.49 10.61
C ASP A 323 9.45 5.97 10.74
N GLN A 324 9.14 5.26 9.65
CA GLN A 324 9.10 3.79 9.56
C GLN A 324 10.34 3.23 8.88
N GLY A 325 10.66 3.74 7.68
CA GLY A 325 11.76 3.22 6.86
C GLY A 325 13.11 3.30 7.55
N ARG A 326 13.35 4.33 8.38
CA ARG A 326 14.58 4.47 9.15
C ARG A 326 14.90 3.30 10.09
N LYS A 327 13.87 2.50 10.45
CA LYS A 327 14.01 1.34 11.33
C LYS A 327 14.54 0.09 10.63
N TYR A 328 14.70 0.15 9.31
CA TYR A 328 15.24 -0.93 8.50
C TYR A 328 16.63 -0.58 8.00
N ASP A 329 17.54 -1.54 8.03
CA ASP A 329 18.90 -1.39 7.55
C ASP A 329 19.01 -1.51 6.00
N HIS A 330 20.23 -1.50 5.48
CA HIS A 330 20.52 -1.57 4.05
C HIS A 330 20.15 -2.92 3.41
N GLU A 331 19.95 -3.99 4.19
CA GLU A 331 19.54 -5.31 3.73
C GLU A 331 18.03 -5.50 3.83
N GLY A 332 17.33 -4.57 4.52
CA GLY A 332 15.91 -4.62 4.79
C GLY A 332 15.56 -5.33 6.09
N ASN A 333 16.53 -5.60 6.95
CA ASN A 333 16.28 -6.12 8.28
C ASN A 333 15.85 -4.99 9.21
N MET A 334 14.89 -5.28 10.09
CA MET A 334 14.50 -4.36 11.15
C MET A 334 15.60 -4.35 12.21
N ASN A 335 16.44 -3.35 12.15
CA ASN A 335 17.66 -3.21 12.96
C ASN A 335 17.88 -1.74 13.26
N ASP A 336 18.10 -1.41 14.55
CA ASP A 336 18.42 -0.05 14.96
C ASP A 336 19.90 0.26 14.68
N TRP A 337 20.13 1.07 13.65
CA TRP A 337 21.47 1.52 13.22
C TRP A 337 21.75 2.98 13.56
N TRP A 338 20.84 3.62 14.29
CA TRP A 338 20.98 5.02 14.73
C TRP A 338 21.70 5.08 16.07
N THR A 339 22.52 6.11 16.28
CA THR A 339 22.93 6.47 17.63
C THR A 339 21.74 7.10 18.37
N GLU A 340 21.72 7.00 19.69
CA GLU A 340 20.67 7.60 20.50
C GLU A 340 20.55 9.11 20.27
N GLU A 341 21.70 9.82 20.20
CA GLU A 341 21.74 11.27 19.97
C GLU A 341 21.10 11.63 18.61
N ASP A 342 21.48 10.96 17.52
CA ASP A 342 20.93 11.22 16.19
C ASP A 342 19.45 10.81 16.09
N SER A 343 19.05 9.76 16.79
CA SER A 343 17.66 9.35 16.87
C SER A 343 16.80 10.42 17.55
N VAL A 344 17.25 10.96 18.69
CA VAL A 344 16.56 12.06 19.37
C VAL A 344 16.47 13.31 18.50
N GLU A 345 17.53 13.66 17.78
CA GLU A 345 17.51 14.80 16.85
C GLU A 345 16.60 14.59 15.65
N TYR A 346 16.47 13.36 15.17
CA TYR A 346 15.50 12.98 14.15
C TYR A 346 14.07 13.16 14.65
N GLU A 347 13.73 12.58 15.81
CA GLU A 347 12.37 12.65 16.39
C GLU A 347 11.92 14.08 16.65
N LYS A 348 12.81 14.98 17.09
CA LYS A 348 12.49 16.41 17.22
C LYS A 348 12.03 17.03 15.90
N ARG A 349 12.63 16.65 14.78
CA ARG A 349 12.25 17.15 13.45
C ARG A 349 10.97 16.55 12.95
N VAL A 350 10.77 15.27 13.22
CA VAL A 350 9.50 14.57 12.94
C VAL A 350 8.37 15.25 13.70
N GLN A 351 8.57 15.57 14.97
CA GLN A 351 7.53 16.24 15.78
C GLN A 351 7.11 17.58 15.19
N VAL A 352 8.02 18.35 14.61
CA VAL A 352 7.67 19.60 13.91
C VAL A 352 6.71 19.34 12.73
N MET A 353 6.95 18.27 11.96
CA MET A 353 6.07 17.89 10.85
C MET A 353 4.69 17.41 11.35
N VAL A 354 4.67 16.65 12.43
CA VAL A 354 3.45 16.19 13.08
C VAL A 354 2.62 17.38 13.58
N ASP A 355 3.26 18.32 14.30
CA ASP A 355 2.59 19.51 14.85
C ASP A 355 2.05 20.41 13.73
N GLN A 356 2.81 20.59 12.67
CA GLN A 356 2.33 21.34 11.49
C GLN A 356 1.09 20.69 10.87
N ALA A 357 1.14 19.37 10.64
CA ALA A 357 0.02 18.66 10.03
C ALA A 357 -1.24 18.66 10.91
N ASN A 358 -1.09 18.56 12.24
CA ASN A 358 -2.20 18.65 13.19
C ASN A 358 -2.94 20.00 13.15
N ASN A 359 -2.29 21.06 12.62
CA ASN A 359 -2.91 22.38 12.46
C ASN A 359 -3.67 22.54 11.13
N PHE A 360 -3.58 21.56 10.23
CA PHE A 360 -4.38 21.59 9.00
C PHE A 360 -5.77 21.02 9.26
N GLU A 361 -6.76 21.73 8.76
CA GLU A 361 -8.17 21.34 8.82
C GLU A 361 -8.73 21.09 7.42
N VAL A 362 -9.41 19.96 7.28
CA VAL A 362 -10.12 19.58 6.05
C VAL A 362 -11.56 19.26 6.42
N TYR A 363 -12.50 20.04 5.89
CA TYR A 363 -13.93 19.89 6.16
C TYR A 363 -14.28 19.83 7.66
N GLY A 364 -13.69 20.70 8.48
CA GLY A 364 -13.95 20.78 9.92
C GLY A 364 -13.29 19.70 10.77
N LYS A 365 -12.38 18.91 10.20
CA LYS A 365 -11.61 17.88 10.93
C LYS A 365 -10.12 18.15 10.79
N CYS A 366 -9.41 18.10 11.89
CA CYS A 366 -7.95 18.22 11.87
C CYS A 366 -7.31 16.97 11.27
N VAL A 367 -6.25 17.17 10.50
CA VAL A 367 -5.39 16.09 10.01
C VAL A 367 -4.69 15.42 11.19
N GLN A 368 -4.60 14.10 11.18
CA GLN A 368 -3.84 13.35 12.18
C GLN A 368 -2.36 13.30 11.77
N GLY A 369 -1.59 14.30 12.23
CA GLY A 369 -0.20 14.50 11.81
C GLY A 369 0.69 13.28 12.02
N LYS A 370 0.48 12.51 13.11
CA LYS A 370 1.25 11.28 13.34
C LYS A 370 0.90 10.18 12.33
N LEU A 371 -0.33 10.11 11.85
CA LEU A 371 -0.76 9.15 10.84
C LEU A 371 -0.18 9.49 9.47
N THR A 372 -0.12 10.77 9.12
CA THR A 372 0.34 11.25 7.80
C THR A 372 1.84 11.58 7.76
N CYS A 373 2.55 11.39 8.86
CA CYS A 373 3.93 11.83 9.06
C CYS A 373 4.89 11.32 7.96
N GLY A 374 4.87 10.02 7.66
CA GLY A 374 5.76 9.43 6.67
C GLY A 374 5.58 10.05 5.28
N GLU A 375 4.33 10.22 4.85
CA GLU A 375 3.99 10.85 3.57
C GLU A 375 4.45 12.32 3.53
N ASN A 376 4.23 13.06 4.62
CA ASN A 376 4.65 14.46 4.72
C ASN A 376 6.18 14.61 4.67
N ILE A 377 6.92 13.70 5.31
CA ILE A 377 8.39 13.64 5.26
C ILE A 377 8.84 13.31 3.84
N ALA A 378 8.21 12.31 3.21
CA ALA A 378 8.53 11.86 1.87
C ALA A 378 8.27 12.94 0.83
N ASP A 379 7.16 13.67 0.90
CA ASP A 379 6.85 14.79 0.00
C ASP A 379 7.84 15.95 0.14
N LEU A 380 8.11 16.39 1.38
CA LEU A 380 9.06 17.49 1.62
C LEU A 380 10.48 17.09 1.17
N GLY A 381 10.92 15.89 1.54
CA GLY A 381 12.21 15.35 1.16
C GLY A 381 12.32 15.17 -0.35
N GLY A 382 11.31 14.57 -0.94
CA GLY A 382 11.24 14.27 -2.37
C GLY A 382 11.32 15.51 -3.24
N LEU A 383 10.53 16.54 -2.95
CA LEU A 383 10.55 17.79 -3.70
C LEU A 383 11.91 18.51 -3.59
N ARG A 384 12.51 18.51 -2.40
CA ARG A 384 13.86 19.11 -2.18
C ARG A 384 14.94 18.35 -2.91
N LEU A 385 14.91 17.03 -2.89
CA LEU A 385 15.86 16.18 -3.62
C LEU A 385 15.72 16.36 -5.13
N ALA A 386 14.49 16.37 -5.64
CA ALA A 386 14.22 16.59 -7.05
C ALA A 386 14.73 17.97 -7.54
N TYR A 387 14.51 19.02 -6.75
CA TYR A 387 15.03 20.35 -7.10
C TYR A 387 16.55 20.41 -7.06
N ARG A 388 17.19 19.74 -6.09
CA ARG A 388 18.65 19.59 -6.06
C ARG A 388 19.14 18.81 -7.29
N ALA A 389 18.52 17.69 -7.60
CA ALA A 389 18.82 16.87 -8.77
C ALA A 389 18.69 17.67 -10.08
N PHE A 390 17.62 18.44 -10.21
CA PHE A 390 17.44 19.32 -11.37
C PHE A 390 18.62 20.31 -11.55
N LYS A 391 19.10 20.89 -10.46
CA LYS A 391 20.29 21.79 -10.51
C LYS A 391 21.58 21.07 -10.86
N LEU A 392 21.68 19.76 -10.66
CA LEU A 392 22.83 18.95 -11.08
C LEU A 392 22.83 18.59 -12.58
N THR A 393 21.73 18.82 -13.28
CA THR A 393 21.66 18.54 -14.72
C THR A 393 22.56 19.51 -15.50
N PRO A 394 23.26 19.02 -16.53
CA PRO A 394 24.14 19.91 -17.34
C PRO A 394 23.40 21.07 -17.99
N GLY A 395 22.11 20.89 -18.29
CA GLY A 395 21.27 21.90 -18.92
C GLY A 395 20.71 22.99 -17.99
N PHE A 396 20.81 22.82 -16.66
CA PHE A 396 20.18 23.75 -15.72
C PHE A 396 20.62 25.22 -15.91
N ALA A 397 21.93 25.44 -15.98
CA ALA A 397 22.48 26.81 -16.06
C ALA A 397 22.14 27.53 -17.36
N THR A 398 21.83 26.82 -18.42
CA THR A 398 21.53 27.35 -19.76
C THR A 398 20.05 27.18 -20.13
N ALA A 399 19.22 26.63 -19.23
CA ALA A 399 17.81 26.37 -19.50
C ALA A 399 17.07 27.68 -19.80
N PRO A 400 16.34 27.76 -20.92
CA PRO A 400 15.67 28.98 -21.33
C PRO A 400 14.44 29.32 -20.49
N THR A 401 14.06 30.59 -20.47
CA THR A 401 12.71 30.98 -20.07
C THR A 401 11.73 30.60 -21.18
N ILE A 402 10.65 29.88 -20.83
CA ILE A 402 9.62 29.42 -21.77
C ILE A 402 8.27 29.92 -21.32
N GLY A 403 7.52 30.56 -22.23
CA GLY A 403 6.21 31.13 -21.91
C GLY A 403 6.24 32.20 -20.80
N GLY A 404 7.38 32.87 -20.61
CA GLY A 404 7.58 33.87 -19.55
C GLY A 404 8.02 33.29 -18.21
N TYR A 405 8.15 31.96 -18.09
CA TYR A 405 8.52 31.28 -16.83
C TYR A 405 9.97 30.76 -16.84
N THR A 406 10.69 31.05 -15.78
CA THR A 406 12.03 30.50 -15.55
C THR A 406 12.00 28.98 -15.35
N PRO A 407 13.13 28.28 -15.52
CA PRO A 407 13.19 26.84 -15.25
C PRO A 407 12.74 26.46 -13.84
N THR A 408 13.11 27.25 -12.83
CA THR A 408 12.67 27.04 -11.43
C THR A 408 11.15 27.19 -11.28
N GLN A 409 10.56 28.20 -11.90
CA GLN A 409 9.09 28.37 -11.87
C GLN A 409 8.38 27.20 -12.54
N ARG A 410 8.87 26.74 -13.71
CA ARG A 410 8.30 25.57 -14.39
C ARG A 410 8.41 24.30 -13.57
N PHE A 411 9.52 24.10 -12.84
CA PHE A 411 9.67 22.99 -11.91
C PHE A 411 8.55 22.96 -10.88
N PHE A 412 8.31 24.05 -10.16
CA PHE A 412 7.24 24.07 -9.14
C PHE A 412 5.83 24.06 -9.73
N MET A 413 5.64 24.61 -10.93
CA MET A 413 4.36 24.50 -11.65
C MET A 413 4.08 23.06 -12.08
N ALA A 414 5.09 22.31 -12.47
CA ALA A 414 4.96 20.88 -12.82
C ALA A 414 4.56 20.05 -11.58
N TRP A 415 5.15 20.33 -10.42
CA TRP A 415 4.72 19.74 -9.15
C TRP A 415 3.23 19.97 -8.88
N GLY A 416 2.79 21.24 -8.91
CA GLY A 416 1.37 21.57 -8.71
C GLY A 416 0.44 20.97 -9.77
N THR A 417 0.93 20.77 -11.00
CA THR A 417 0.17 20.13 -12.08
C THR A 417 0.03 18.62 -11.88
N ALA A 418 1.09 17.96 -11.42
CA ALA A 418 1.09 16.53 -11.17
C ALA A 418 0.06 16.12 -10.09
N TRP A 419 -0.10 16.98 -9.06
CA TRP A 419 -1.02 16.73 -7.94
C TRP A 419 -2.41 17.37 -8.11
N ARG A 420 -2.69 17.97 -9.25
CA ARG A 420 -3.99 18.57 -9.52
C ARG A 420 -5.07 17.52 -9.69
N GLN A 421 -5.99 17.47 -8.74
CA GLN A 421 -7.15 16.57 -8.78
C GLN A 421 -8.41 17.24 -8.24
N ASN A 422 -9.56 16.67 -8.56
CA ASN A 422 -10.84 17.04 -7.96
C ASN A 422 -11.20 15.98 -6.92
N THR A 423 -11.60 16.44 -5.74
CA THR A 423 -12.09 15.58 -4.65
C THR A 423 -13.53 15.94 -4.32
N THR A 424 -14.30 14.99 -3.80
CA THR A 424 -15.62 15.24 -3.20
C THR A 424 -15.45 15.73 -1.77
N GLU A 425 -16.51 16.36 -1.23
CA GLU A 425 -16.52 16.86 0.17
C GLU A 425 -16.66 15.74 1.23
N THR A 426 -16.76 14.48 0.79
CA THR A 426 -17.01 13.33 1.69
C THR A 426 -15.91 12.31 1.59
#